data_80eeff5c8f9a28056394791e978bdd88
#
_entry.id   80eeff5c8f9a28056394791e978bdd88
#
_cell.length_a   1.000
_cell.length_b   1.000
_cell.length_c   1.000
_cell.angle_alpha   90.00
_cell.angle_beta   90.00
_cell.angle_gamma   90.00
#
_symmetry.space_group_name_H-M   'P 1'
#
loop_
_entity.id
_entity.type
_entity.pdbx_description
1 polymer ?
#
loop_
_entity_poly.entity_id
_entity_poly.type
_entity_poly.pdbx_seq_one_letter_code
_entity_poly.pdbx_strand_id
1 'polypeptide(L)'
;MSFWYFLQQNWPELLEHLREHLWLVFVSTLIAVAIGIPTGILLTRRKSLRSSVLGIANVMQTIPSLALFGFLIPVPFIGGIGARTAIVALVLYSLLPIIRNTVTGILGVDPNVREAAVAMGMTGGQVLWQVELPLAMSVIITGVRVALVIAIGVATIAAAVGAGGLGVFIFRGIRQFDNNLLLAGAVPAALLALISDFLLGLVEGRFASDVKKTQRRKRSLKAVGWVVTVILLGGAAYLAWRNVVNSPSPPASSATASRIVVGSKDFTESAILAEIISQLLEARGVSVERNFELGGNLPHDGLLAGKIDLYPEYTGTSYTAILKHSPITDPRTVYDQVKKEYAERFNLVVSEPLGFENTFAILVRGSESRRLKLKTISDTAPYAPKWHAGFGQDFMSRADGYPGFAKAYGLKFAEQPREMDLSLTYIALSSGQVDLIAGNSTEGRIAALDLFQLEDDRHYFPPYEAVYLARTDSIARVPSLAEVLGKLAHGISTEEMRALNYEVDANKRGQAEVVREWIKRKGF
;
A
#
# COMPACT_ATOMS: atom_id res chain seq x y z
N MET A 1 22.64 1.21 7.91
CA MET A 1 22.89 -0.26 7.99
C MET A 1 23.16 -0.80 6.60
N SER A 2 24.06 -1.78 6.43
CA SER A 2 24.23 -2.44 5.14
C SER A 2 23.01 -3.32 4.87
N PHE A 3 22.58 -3.43 3.60
CA PHE A 3 21.44 -4.25 3.17
C PHE A 3 21.56 -5.73 3.60
N TRP A 4 22.78 -6.28 3.61
CA TRP A 4 23.03 -7.66 4.06
C TRP A 4 22.75 -7.87 5.53
N TYR A 5 23.14 -6.94 6.39
CA TYR A 5 22.85 -7.01 7.83
C TYR A 5 21.34 -6.91 8.09
N PHE A 6 20.66 -6.03 7.36
CA PHE A 6 19.20 -5.93 7.40
C PHE A 6 18.51 -7.26 7.01
N LEU A 7 18.95 -7.89 5.91
CA LEU A 7 18.41 -9.18 5.48
C LEU A 7 18.60 -10.29 6.52
N GLN A 8 19.77 -10.34 7.17
CA GLN A 8 20.04 -11.34 8.21
C GLN A 8 19.10 -11.19 9.41
N GLN A 9 18.80 -9.95 9.82
CA GLN A 9 17.89 -9.71 10.94
C GLN A 9 16.44 -10.02 10.61
N ASN A 10 16.01 -9.76 9.38
CA ASN A 10 14.59 -9.89 8.96
C ASN A 10 14.35 -11.17 8.14
N TRP A 11 15.32 -12.10 8.10
CA TRP A 11 15.23 -13.32 7.29
C TRP A 11 14.01 -14.20 7.58
N PRO A 12 13.62 -14.46 8.86
CA PRO A 12 12.44 -15.25 9.15
C PRO A 12 11.17 -14.62 8.61
N GLU A 13 10.97 -13.32 8.79
CA GLU A 13 9.83 -12.56 8.29
C GLU A 13 9.79 -12.53 6.75
N LEU A 14 10.95 -12.37 6.12
CA LEU A 14 11.05 -12.41 4.66
C LEU A 14 10.63 -13.76 4.09
N LEU A 15 11.04 -14.86 4.73
CA LEU A 15 10.65 -16.22 4.32
C LEU A 15 9.15 -16.47 4.50
N GLU A 16 8.56 -15.96 5.56
CA GLU A 16 7.11 -16.05 5.80
C GLU A 16 6.33 -15.35 4.68
N HIS A 17 6.65 -14.09 4.40
CA HIS A 17 6.00 -13.34 3.32
C HIS A 17 6.30 -13.90 1.92
N LEU A 18 7.49 -14.46 1.71
CA LEU A 18 7.81 -15.18 0.47
C LEU A 18 6.91 -16.41 0.29
N ARG A 19 6.71 -17.19 1.36
CA ARG A 19 5.82 -18.37 1.35
C ARG A 19 4.37 -17.98 1.08
N GLU A 20 3.88 -16.93 1.73
CA GLU A 20 2.54 -16.38 1.48
C GLU A 20 2.37 -15.95 0.02
N HIS A 21 3.35 -15.22 -0.50
CA HIS A 21 3.35 -14.76 -1.89
C HIS A 21 3.30 -15.92 -2.89
N LEU A 22 4.15 -16.92 -2.68
CA LEU A 22 4.17 -18.14 -3.50
C LEU A 22 2.84 -18.89 -3.44
N TRP A 23 2.26 -19.00 -2.25
CA TRP A 23 0.98 -19.68 -2.06
C TRP A 23 -0.16 -18.94 -2.79
N LEU A 24 -0.27 -17.63 -2.64
CA LEU A 24 -1.26 -16.81 -3.33
C LEU A 24 -1.17 -16.97 -4.85
N VAL A 25 0.04 -16.84 -5.39
CA VAL A 25 0.30 -16.94 -6.83
C VAL A 25 0.03 -18.36 -7.34
N PHE A 26 0.50 -19.38 -6.63
CA PHE A 26 0.31 -20.77 -7.03
C PHE A 26 -1.17 -21.15 -7.07
N VAL A 27 -1.91 -20.89 -5.99
CA VAL A 27 -3.34 -21.24 -5.89
C VAL A 27 -4.15 -20.50 -6.93
N SER A 28 -3.94 -19.19 -7.09
CA SER A 28 -4.67 -18.39 -8.06
C SER A 28 -4.38 -18.82 -9.51
N THR A 29 -3.13 -19.11 -9.82
CA THR A 29 -2.73 -19.57 -11.17
C THR A 29 -3.32 -20.95 -11.46
N LEU A 30 -3.30 -21.86 -10.50
CA LEU A 30 -3.90 -23.20 -10.65
C LEU A 30 -5.41 -23.11 -10.94
N ILE A 31 -6.14 -22.29 -10.19
CA ILE A 31 -7.58 -22.03 -10.41
C ILE A 31 -7.80 -21.40 -11.80
N ALA A 32 -6.99 -20.41 -12.15
CA ALA A 32 -7.09 -19.73 -13.45
C ALA A 32 -6.83 -20.68 -14.63
N VAL A 33 -5.88 -21.60 -14.49
CA VAL A 33 -5.60 -22.66 -15.48
C VAL A 33 -6.77 -23.62 -15.58
N ALA A 34 -7.30 -24.09 -14.43
CA ALA A 34 -8.43 -25.03 -14.36
C ALA A 34 -9.71 -24.46 -14.98
N ILE A 35 -9.93 -23.15 -14.90
CA ILE A 35 -11.09 -22.47 -15.52
C ILE A 35 -10.75 -22.02 -16.96
N GLY A 36 -9.58 -21.41 -17.17
CA GLY A 36 -9.23 -20.71 -18.39
C GLY A 36 -8.99 -21.65 -19.59
N ILE A 37 -8.33 -22.80 -19.39
CA ILE A 37 -8.09 -23.75 -20.46
C ILE A 37 -9.39 -24.39 -20.95
N PRO A 38 -10.26 -24.97 -20.10
CA PRO A 38 -11.55 -25.50 -20.56
C PRO A 38 -12.43 -24.44 -21.22
N THR A 39 -12.47 -23.22 -20.66
CA THR A 39 -13.20 -22.11 -21.27
C THR A 39 -12.63 -21.78 -22.65
N GLY A 40 -11.31 -21.68 -22.80
CA GLY A 40 -10.66 -21.47 -24.10
C GLY A 40 -11.01 -22.55 -25.12
N ILE A 41 -10.99 -23.82 -24.72
CA ILE A 41 -11.41 -24.95 -25.58
C ILE A 41 -12.87 -24.79 -26.00
N LEU A 42 -13.78 -24.50 -25.07
CA LEU A 42 -15.20 -24.29 -25.37
C LEU A 42 -15.41 -23.17 -26.40
N LEU A 43 -14.66 -22.07 -26.27
CA LEU A 43 -14.76 -20.92 -27.17
C LEU A 43 -14.25 -21.22 -28.60
N THR A 44 -13.41 -22.23 -28.80
CA THR A 44 -13.05 -22.69 -30.14
C THR A 44 -14.19 -23.40 -30.84
N ARG A 45 -15.08 -24.06 -30.07
CA ARG A 45 -16.25 -24.80 -30.58
C ARG A 45 -17.51 -23.91 -30.70
N ARG A 46 -17.63 -22.85 -29.87
CA ARG A 46 -18.79 -21.93 -29.84
C ARG A 46 -18.40 -20.51 -30.23
N LYS A 47 -18.35 -20.22 -31.52
CA LYS A 47 -17.93 -18.91 -32.07
C LYS A 47 -18.75 -17.74 -31.54
N SER A 48 -20.07 -17.93 -31.31
CA SER A 48 -20.97 -16.87 -30.82
C SER A 48 -20.60 -16.35 -29.42
N LEU A 49 -20.04 -17.21 -28.56
CA LEU A 49 -19.65 -16.81 -27.19
C LEU A 49 -18.26 -16.17 -27.11
N ARG A 50 -17.43 -16.39 -28.16
CA ARG A 50 -16.03 -15.99 -28.13
C ARG A 50 -15.83 -14.49 -27.90
N SER A 51 -16.53 -13.66 -28.68
CA SER A 51 -16.40 -12.20 -28.59
C SER A 51 -16.81 -11.68 -27.21
N SER A 52 -17.95 -12.17 -26.70
CA SER A 52 -18.48 -11.74 -25.40
C SER A 52 -17.57 -12.13 -24.24
N VAL A 53 -17.13 -13.41 -24.19
CA VAL A 53 -16.27 -13.89 -23.08
C VAL A 53 -14.90 -13.23 -23.11
N LEU A 54 -14.26 -13.12 -24.27
CA LEU A 54 -13.00 -12.42 -24.40
C LEU A 54 -13.15 -10.91 -24.12
N GLY A 55 -14.30 -10.31 -24.48
CA GLY A 55 -14.61 -8.93 -24.17
C GLY A 55 -14.71 -8.70 -22.66
N ILE A 56 -15.47 -9.53 -21.94
CA ILE A 56 -15.58 -9.46 -20.46
C ILE A 56 -14.21 -9.64 -19.81
N ALA A 57 -13.45 -10.66 -20.22
CA ALA A 57 -12.12 -10.90 -19.65
C ALA A 57 -11.15 -9.73 -19.93
N ASN A 58 -11.28 -9.09 -21.11
CA ASN A 58 -10.49 -7.90 -21.44
C ASN A 58 -10.86 -6.70 -20.56
N VAL A 59 -12.16 -6.45 -20.33
CA VAL A 59 -12.63 -5.39 -19.42
C VAL A 59 -12.08 -5.62 -18.01
N MET A 60 -12.08 -6.86 -17.51
CA MET A 60 -11.52 -7.18 -16.20
C MET A 60 -10.04 -6.78 -16.07
N GLN A 61 -9.24 -6.94 -17.11
CA GLN A 61 -7.84 -6.52 -17.10
C GLN A 61 -7.64 -5.00 -17.22
N THR A 62 -8.62 -4.25 -17.69
CA THR A 62 -8.53 -2.78 -17.77
C THR A 62 -8.82 -2.09 -16.43
N ILE A 63 -9.48 -2.79 -15.51
CA ILE A 63 -9.73 -2.26 -14.17
C ILE A 63 -8.39 -2.19 -13.41
N PRO A 64 -8.00 -1.04 -12.83
CA PRO A 64 -6.79 -0.98 -12.00
C PRO A 64 -6.85 -1.99 -10.85
N SER A 65 -5.74 -2.71 -10.60
CA SER A 65 -5.72 -3.81 -9.62
C SER A 65 -6.14 -3.38 -8.22
N LEU A 66 -5.68 -2.22 -7.76
CA LEU A 66 -6.09 -1.69 -6.45
C LEU A 66 -7.60 -1.40 -6.39
N ALA A 67 -8.18 -0.86 -7.47
CA ALA A 67 -9.63 -0.64 -7.56
C ALA A 67 -10.41 -1.97 -7.56
N LEU A 68 -9.91 -2.98 -8.27
CA LEU A 68 -10.54 -4.31 -8.27
C LEU A 68 -10.55 -4.92 -6.87
N PHE A 69 -9.46 -4.82 -6.10
CA PHE A 69 -9.45 -5.24 -4.71
C PHE A 69 -10.53 -4.52 -3.90
N GLY A 70 -10.62 -3.18 -4.03
CA GLY A 70 -11.64 -2.37 -3.35
C GLY A 70 -13.07 -2.80 -3.70
N PHE A 71 -13.37 -3.07 -4.98
CA PHE A 71 -14.68 -3.54 -5.43
C PHE A 71 -15.03 -4.94 -4.91
N LEU A 72 -14.03 -5.80 -4.73
CA LEU A 72 -14.28 -7.16 -4.25
C LEU A 72 -14.54 -7.23 -2.74
N ILE A 73 -13.96 -6.33 -1.93
CA ILE A 73 -14.11 -6.36 -0.46
C ILE A 73 -15.57 -6.49 0.00
N PRO A 74 -16.54 -5.68 -0.48
CA PRO A 74 -17.91 -5.76 -0.01
C PRO A 74 -18.73 -6.92 -0.60
N VAL A 75 -18.17 -7.70 -1.55
CA VAL A 75 -18.93 -8.75 -2.22
C VAL A 75 -19.14 -9.95 -1.29
N PRO A 76 -20.39 -10.36 -1.01
CA PRO A 76 -20.67 -11.49 -0.14
C PRO A 76 -20.02 -12.78 -0.67
N PHE A 77 -19.56 -13.65 0.23
CA PHE A 77 -18.97 -14.98 -0.01
C PHE A 77 -17.60 -15.01 -0.69
N ILE A 78 -17.29 -14.08 -1.59
CA ILE A 78 -16.00 -14.03 -2.32
C ILE A 78 -15.09 -12.89 -1.87
N GLY A 79 -15.66 -11.84 -1.32
CA GLY A 79 -14.94 -10.67 -0.82
C GLY A 79 -14.43 -10.82 0.60
N GLY A 80 -14.02 -9.71 1.17
CA GLY A 80 -13.42 -9.59 2.49
C GLY A 80 -11.98 -9.10 2.44
N ILE A 81 -11.34 -9.01 3.60
CA ILE A 81 -9.94 -8.64 3.73
C ILE A 81 -9.08 -9.90 3.80
N GLY A 82 -7.95 -9.91 3.11
CA GLY A 82 -7.00 -11.01 3.14
C GLY A 82 -6.96 -11.88 1.88
N ALA A 83 -6.41 -13.09 2.03
CA ALA A 83 -6.03 -13.99 0.93
C ALA A 83 -7.19 -14.36 -0.02
N ARG A 84 -8.43 -14.48 0.50
CA ARG A 84 -9.58 -14.86 -0.34
C ARG A 84 -9.83 -13.85 -1.46
N THR A 85 -9.94 -12.58 -1.12
CA THR A 85 -10.13 -11.48 -2.09
C THR A 85 -8.95 -11.38 -3.04
N ALA A 86 -7.73 -11.57 -2.53
CA ALA A 86 -6.53 -11.57 -3.36
C ALA A 86 -6.57 -12.70 -4.40
N ILE A 87 -6.88 -13.93 -4.01
CA ILE A 87 -6.98 -15.07 -4.94
C ILE A 87 -8.01 -14.80 -6.03
N VAL A 88 -9.21 -14.29 -5.68
CA VAL A 88 -10.24 -13.97 -6.68
C VAL A 88 -9.74 -12.93 -7.69
N ALA A 89 -9.14 -11.84 -7.21
CA ALA A 89 -8.59 -10.81 -8.09
C ALA A 89 -7.48 -11.36 -9.00
N LEU A 90 -6.54 -12.12 -8.45
CA LEU A 90 -5.45 -12.75 -9.19
C LEU A 90 -5.97 -13.72 -10.26
N VAL A 91 -7.00 -14.51 -9.95
CA VAL A 91 -7.68 -15.40 -10.93
C VAL A 91 -8.26 -14.56 -12.06
N LEU A 92 -9.01 -13.51 -11.76
CA LEU A 92 -9.64 -12.66 -12.79
C LEU A 92 -8.61 -12.04 -13.74
N TYR A 93 -7.48 -11.56 -13.22
CA TYR A 93 -6.39 -11.02 -14.06
C TYR A 93 -5.70 -12.10 -14.90
N SER A 94 -5.61 -13.33 -14.41
CA SER A 94 -4.94 -14.44 -15.06
C SER A 94 -5.78 -15.10 -16.16
N LEU A 95 -7.12 -14.96 -16.11
CA LEU A 95 -8.02 -15.64 -17.05
C LEU A 95 -7.82 -15.19 -18.50
N LEU A 96 -7.68 -13.89 -18.78
CA LEU A 96 -7.60 -13.39 -20.17
C LEU A 96 -6.41 -13.98 -20.94
N PRO A 97 -5.15 -13.90 -20.44
CA PRO A 97 -4.02 -14.46 -21.18
C PRO A 97 -4.15 -15.97 -21.38
N ILE A 98 -4.69 -16.71 -20.40
CA ILE A 98 -4.88 -18.17 -20.52
C ILE A 98 -5.94 -18.48 -21.57
N ILE A 99 -7.13 -17.88 -21.47
CA ILE A 99 -8.23 -18.12 -22.42
C ILE A 99 -7.82 -17.73 -23.84
N ARG A 100 -7.24 -16.53 -24.01
CA ARG A 100 -6.83 -16.01 -25.31
C ARG A 100 -5.80 -16.90 -25.98
N ASN A 101 -4.75 -17.30 -25.26
CA ASN A 101 -3.72 -18.16 -25.80
C ASN A 101 -4.20 -19.59 -26.07
N THR A 102 -5.12 -20.12 -25.26
CA THR A 102 -5.76 -21.40 -25.53
C THR A 102 -6.56 -21.35 -26.83
N VAL A 103 -7.39 -20.33 -27.01
CA VAL A 103 -8.16 -20.14 -28.26
C VAL A 103 -7.21 -19.98 -29.46
N THR A 104 -6.21 -19.13 -29.34
CA THR A 104 -5.25 -18.85 -30.42
C THR A 104 -4.43 -20.09 -30.76
N GLY A 105 -3.99 -20.85 -29.76
CA GLY A 105 -3.21 -22.07 -29.94
C GLY A 105 -4.00 -23.15 -30.69
N ILE A 106 -5.23 -23.41 -30.26
CA ILE A 106 -6.08 -24.45 -30.89
C ILE A 106 -6.50 -24.03 -32.31
N LEU A 107 -6.89 -22.78 -32.53
CA LEU A 107 -7.29 -22.31 -33.85
C LEU A 107 -6.09 -22.14 -34.79
N GLY A 108 -4.89 -21.99 -34.27
CA GLY A 108 -3.65 -21.91 -35.03
C GLY A 108 -3.09 -23.27 -35.48
N VAL A 109 -3.72 -24.38 -35.14
CA VAL A 109 -3.35 -25.70 -35.69
C VAL A 109 -3.69 -25.76 -37.16
N ASP A 110 -2.72 -26.22 -37.99
CA ASP A 110 -2.87 -26.31 -39.43
C ASP A 110 -4.17 -27.06 -39.81
N PRO A 111 -5.06 -26.43 -40.61
CA PRO A 111 -6.29 -27.05 -41.08
C PRO A 111 -6.08 -28.40 -41.77
N ASN A 112 -4.99 -28.54 -42.56
CA ASN A 112 -4.69 -29.78 -43.29
C ASN A 112 -4.41 -30.94 -42.30
N VAL A 113 -3.72 -30.67 -41.18
CA VAL A 113 -3.47 -31.69 -40.14
C VAL A 113 -4.78 -32.11 -39.46
N ARG A 114 -5.69 -31.15 -39.27
CA ARG A 114 -7.00 -31.44 -38.69
C ARG A 114 -7.88 -32.25 -39.66
N GLU A 115 -7.91 -31.88 -40.93
CA GLU A 115 -8.64 -32.60 -41.97
C GLU A 115 -8.10 -34.01 -42.17
N ALA A 116 -6.79 -34.21 -42.17
CA ALA A 116 -6.19 -35.55 -42.23
C ALA A 116 -6.60 -36.43 -41.04
N ALA A 117 -6.64 -35.87 -39.84
CA ALA A 117 -7.10 -36.61 -38.64
C ALA A 117 -8.56 -37.03 -38.77
N VAL A 118 -9.43 -36.16 -39.26
CA VAL A 118 -10.86 -36.49 -39.50
C VAL A 118 -10.98 -37.54 -40.62
N ALA A 119 -10.21 -37.42 -41.68
CA ALA A 119 -10.19 -38.40 -42.77
C ALA A 119 -9.73 -39.80 -42.31
N MET A 120 -8.87 -39.88 -41.30
CA MET A 120 -8.48 -41.12 -40.63
C MET A 120 -9.56 -41.70 -39.71
N GLY A 121 -10.74 -41.08 -39.60
CA GLY A 121 -11.84 -41.53 -38.79
C GLY A 121 -11.78 -41.11 -37.32
N MET A 122 -10.92 -40.13 -36.94
CA MET A 122 -10.84 -39.65 -35.55
C MET A 122 -12.12 -38.89 -35.15
N THR A 123 -12.65 -39.20 -34.00
CA THR A 123 -13.77 -38.47 -33.38
C THR A 123 -13.31 -37.08 -32.97
N GLY A 124 -14.23 -36.10 -32.84
CA GLY A 124 -13.90 -34.75 -32.43
C GLY A 124 -13.14 -34.65 -31.10
N GLY A 125 -13.41 -35.58 -30.15
CA GLY A 125 -12.65 -35.70 -28.90
C GLY A 125 -11.21 -36.19 -29.14
N GLN A 126 -11.03 -37.21 -30.02
CA GLN A 126 -9.68 -37.68 -30.40
C GLN A 126 -8.88 -36.61 -31.09
N VAL A 127 -9.50 -35.88 -32.02
CA VAL A 127 -8.84 -34.74 -32.72
C VAL A 127 -8.39 -33.69 -31.70
N LEU A 128 -9.24 -33.33 -30.71
CA LEU A 128 -8.88 -32.37 -29.64
C LEU A 128 -7.69 -32.87 -28.83
N TRP A 129 -7.78 -34.09 -28.26
CA TRP A 129 -6.79 -34.57 -27.29
C TRP A 129 -5.48 -35.04 -27.93
N GLN A 130 -5.54 -35.65 -29.13
CA GLN A 130 -4.38 -36.27 -29.76
C GLN A 130 -3.71 -35.40 -30.81
N VAL A 131 -4.41 -34.37 -31.30
CA VAL A 131 -3.89 -33.49 -32.40
C VAL A 131 -3.85 -32.02 -31.96
N GLU A 132 -5.02 -31.43 -31.66
CA GLU A 132 -5.09 -29.99 -31.43
C GLU A 132 -4.37 -29.56 -30.16
N LEU A 133 -4.62 -30.21 -28.99
CA LEU A 133 -3.99 -29.85 -27.73
C LEU A 133 -2.46 -30.03 -27.74
N PRO A 134 -1.90 -31.15 -28.20
CA PRO A 134 -0.46 -31.31 -28.25
C PRO A 134 0.22 -30.25 -29.13
N LEU A 135 -0.36 -29.93 -30.29
CA LEU A 135 0.19 -28.91 -31.20
C LEU A 135 -0.02 -27.48 -30.68
N ALA A 136 -1.09 -27.22 -29.95
CA ALA A 136 -1.38 -25.93 -29.32
C ALA A 136 -0.61 -25.71 -28.00
N MET A 137 -0.01 -26.75 -27.41
CA MET A 137 0.54 -26.72 -26.05
C MET A 137 1.57 -25.61 -25.82
N SER A 138 2.46 -25.39 -26.79
CA SER A 138 3.44 -24.31 -26.71
C SER A 138 2.79 -22.93 -26.54
N VAL A 139 1.69 -22.66 -27.26
CA VAL A 139 0.95 -21.39 -27.18
C VAL A 139 0.14 -21.29 -25.89
N ILE A 140 -0.45 -22.41 -25.45
CA ILE A 140 -1.18 -22.48 -24.18
C ILE A 140 -0.24 -22.19 -23.00
N ILE A 141 0.93 -22.83 -22.98
CA ILE A 141 1.96 -22.60 -21.93
C ILE A 141 2.43 -21.13 -21.96
N THR A 142 2.58 -20.50 -23.14
CA THR A 142 2.85 -19.07 -23.24
C THR A 142 1.77 -18.25 -22.52
N GLY A 143 0.49 -18.62 -22.67
CA GLY A 143 -0.63 -17.96 -21.96
C GLY A 143 -0.53 -18.09 -20.43
N VAL A 144 -0.22 -19.29 -19.95
CA VAL A 144 -0.01 -19.57 -18.52
C VAL A 144 1.20 -18.79 -17.97
N ARG A 145 2.28 -18.73 -18.74
CA ARG A 145 3.49 -17.98 -18.40
C ARG A 145 3.22 -16.49 -18.22
N VAL A 146 2.50 -15.87 -19.16
CA VAL A 146 2.09 -14.47 -19.06
C VAL A 146 1.19 -14.25 -17.84
N ALA A 147 0.21 -15.14 -17.61
CA ALA A 147 -0.68 -15.07 -16.47
C ALA A 147 0.07 -15.14 -15.14
N LEU A 148 1.05 -16.05 -15.03
CA LEU A 148 1.87 -16.22 -13.82
C LEU A 148 2.70 -14.97 -13.50
N VAL A 149 3.35 -14.37 -14.51
CA VAL A 149 4.12 -13.12 -14.32
C VAL A 149 3.22 -11.98 -13.87
N ILE A 150 2.03 -11.83 -14.47
CA ILE A 150 1.02 -10.86 -14.05
C ILE A 150 0.59 -11.14 -12.60
N ALA A 151 0.30 -12.40 -12.26
CA ALA A 151 -0.12 -12.78 -10.92
C ALA A 151 0.94 -12.44 -9.86
N ILE A 152 2.24 -12.67 -10.12
CA ILE A 152 3.33 -12.29 -9.21
C ILE A 152 3.34 -10.78 -9.00
N GLY A 153 3.21 -9.98 -10.06
CA GLY A 153 3.17 -8.52 -9.95
C GLY A 153 1.95 -8.02 -9.18
N VAL A 154 0.76 -8.53 -9.48
CA VAL A 154 -0.50 -8.12 -8.80
C VAL A 154 -0.53 -8.60 -7.34
N ALA A 155 0.08 -9.74 -7.02
CA ALA A 155 0.17 -10.25 -5.66
C ALA A 155 0.98 -9.32 -4.71
N THR A 156 1.89 -8.48 -5.22
CA THR A 156 2.53 -7.46 -4.39
C THR A 156 1.53 -6.41 -3.91
N ILE A 157 0.52 -6.08 -4.73
CA ILE A 157 -0.52 -5.10 -4.39
C ILE A 157 -1.54 -5.70 -3.41
N ALA A 158 -1.69 -7.03 -3.38
CA ALA A 158 -2.60 -7.72 -2.48
C ALA A 158 -2.27 -7.51 -0.99
N ALA A 159 -1.03 -7.13 -0.66
CA ALA A 159 -0.65 -6.72 0.70
C ALA A 159 -1.47 -5.52 1.21
N ALA A 160 -1.89 -4.61 0.33
CA ALA A 160 -2.73 -3.47 0.71
C ALA A 160 -4.09 -3.91 1.27
N VAL A 161 -4.60 -5.07 0.87
CA VAL A 161 -5.87 -5.64 1.37
C VAL A 161 -5.65 -6.72 2.45
N GLY A 162 -4.48 -6.74 3.08
CA GLY A 162 -4.16 -7.65 4.18
C GLY A 162 -3.96 -9.12 3.75
N ALA A 163 -3.59 -9.36 2.50
CA ALA A 163 -3.35 -10.72 2.00
C ALA A 163 -1.92 -11.23 2.28
N GLY A 164 -1.07 -10.40 2.87
CA GLY A 164 0.33 -10.74 3.11
C GLY A 164 1.19 -10.72 1.85
N GLY A 165 2.29 -11.48 1.88
CA GLY A 165 3.21 -11.60 0.77
C GLY A 165 4.28 -10.50 0.71
N LEU A 166 5.17 -10.58 -0.28
CA LEU A 166 6.32 -9.67 -0.44
C LEU A 166 5.93 -8.19 -0.56
N GLY A 167 4.67 -7.91 -0.91
CA GLY A 167 4.13 -6.56 -0.95
C GLY A 167 4.13 -5.84 0.40
N VAL A 168 4.06 -6.57 1.52
CA VAL A 168 4.14 -6.00 2.87
C VAL A 168 5.43 -5.21 3.04
N PHE A 169 6.56 -5.80 2.66
CA PHE A 169 7.87 -5.12 2.70
C PHE A 169 7.92 -3.91 1.76
N ILE A 170 7.31 -4.01 0.57
CA ILE A 170 7.27 -2.90 -0.40
C ILE A 170 6.47 -1.73 0.15
N PHE A 171 5.24 -1.97 0.64
CA PHE A 171 4.39 -0.92 1.20
C PHE A 171 5.00 -0.31 2.47
N ARG A 172 5.53 -1.15 3.36
CA ARG A 172 6.24 -0.69 4.56
C ARG A 172 7.46 0.16 4.19
N GLY A 173 8.26 -0.28 3.21
CA GLY A 173 9.40 0.45 2.69
C GLY A 173 9.05 1.81 2.09
N ILE A 174 7.95 1.89 1.32
CA ILE A 174 7.44 3.16 0.78
C ILE A 174 7.01 4.09 1.91
N ARG A 175 6.26 3.58 2.90
CA ARG A 175 5.75 4.40 4.01
C ARG A 175 6.84 4.88 4.97
N GLN A 176 7.87 4.06 5.20
CA GLN A 176 8.96 4.37 6.13
C GLN A 176 10.18 5.00 5.44
N PHE A 177 10.15 5.14 4.10
CA PHE A 177 11.31 5.58 3.31
C PHE A 177 12.55 4.73 3.57
N ASP A 178 12.35 3.46 3.89
CA ASP A 178 13.43 2.51 4.07
C ASP A 178 13.68 1.72 2.78
N ASN A 179 14.74 2.11 2.08
CA ASN A 179 15.15 1.44 0.85
C ASN A 179 15.52 -0.03 1.08
N ASN A 180 15.93 -0.43 2.29
CA ASN A 180 16.24 -1.83 2.60
C ASN A 180 14.95 -2.65 2.64
N LEU A 181 13.89 -2.14 3.29
CA LEU A 181 12.56 -2.75 3.27
C LEU A 181 12.01 -2.85 1.84
N LEU A 182 12.06 -1.74 1.09
CA LEU A 182 11.59 -1.71 -0.29
C LEU A 182 12.29 -2.79 -1.14
N LEU A 183 13.62 -2.86 -1.08
CA LEU A 183 14.43 -3.82 -1.82
C LEU A 183 14.20 -5.25 -1.33
N ALA A 184 14.00 -5.48 -0.03
CA ALA A 184 13.70 -6.80 0.53
C ALA A 184 12.38 -7.38 0.00
N GLY A 185 11.40 -6.54 -0.35
CA GLY A 185 10.18 -6.98 -1.02
C GLY A 185 10.32 -7.04 -2.55
N ALA A 186 10.82 -5.97 -3.17
CA ALA A 186 10.84 -5.82 -4.62
C ALA A 186 11.81 -6.77 -5.33
N VAL A 187 13.02 -6.98 -4.78
CA VAL A 187 14.04 -7.84 -5.41
C VAL A 187 13.59 -9.31 -5.45
N PRO A 188 13.13 -9.93 -4.33
CA PRO A 188 12.61 -11.30 -4.39
C PRO A 188 11.38 -11.44 -5.30
N ALA A 189 10.46 -10.47 -5.32
CA ALA A 189 9.30 -10.50 -6.22
C ALA A 189 9.71 -10.48 -7.70
N ALA A 190 10.65 -9.62 -8.07
CA ALA A 190 11.20 -9.57 -9.42
C ALA A 190 11.95 -10.86 -9.80
N LEU A 191 12.75 -11.41 -8.88
CA LEU A 191 13.45 -12.68 -9.09
C LEU A 191 12.45 -13.83 -9.26
N LEU A 192 11.39 -13.88 -8.47
CA LEU A 192 10.31 -14.88 -8.63
C LEU A 192 9.67 -14.80 -10.02
N ALA A 193 9.37 -13.59 -10.51
CA ALA A 193 8.81 -13.40 -11.85
C ALA A 193 9.77 -13.90 -12.93
N LEU A 194 11.05 -13.53 -12.86
CA LEU A 194 12.07 -13.93 -13.82
C LEU A 194 12.33 -15.45 -13.79
N ILE A 195 12.45 -16.05 -12.60
CA ILE A 195 12.66 -17.50 -12.44
C ILE A 195 11.46 -18.27 -12.97
N SER A 196 10.24 -17.85 -12.62
CA SER A 196 9.01 -18.49 -13.09
C SER A 196 8.86 -18.38 -14.61
N ASP A 197 9.16 -17.21 -15.17
CA ASP A 197 9.19 -16.99 -16.61
C ASP A 197 10.20 -17.90 -17.31
N PHE A 198 11.39 -18.02 -16.77
CA PHE A 198 12.45 -18.88 -17.30
C PHE A 198 12.06 -20.37 -17.24
N LEU A 199 11.57 -20.84 -16.08
CA LEU A 199 11.20 -22.26 -15.89
C LEU A 199 10.06 -22.66 -16.82
N LEU A 200 8.99 -21.86 -16.90
CA LEU A 200 7.90 -22.13 -17.85
C LEU A 200 8.36 -22.00 -19.29
N GLY A 201 9.33 -21.12 -19.59
CA GLY A 201 9.97 -21.02 -20.88
C GLY A 201 10.73 -22.30 -21.29
N LEU A 202 11.35 -23.01 -20.35
CA LEU A 202 11.96 -24.31 -20.60
C LEU A 202 10.89 -25.37 -20.91
N VAL A 203 9.80 -25.38 -20.14
CA VAL A 203 8.66 -26.31 -20.40
C VAL A 203 8.04 -26.05 -21.77
N GLU A 204 7.76 -24.79 -22.10
CA GLU A 204 7.26 -24.37 -23.42
C GLU A 204 8.17 -24.84 -24.56
N GLY A 205 9.50 -24.77 -24.35
CA GLY A 205 10.50 -25.19 -25.34
C GLY A 205 10.44 -26.67 -25.70
N ARG A 206 9.94 -27.53 -24.81
CA ARG A 206 9.77 -28.97 -25.09
C ARG A 206 8.63 -29.25 -26.08
N PHE A 207 7.66 -28.36 -26.15
CA PHE A 207 6.48 -28.47 -27.06
C PHE A 207 6.63 -27.61 -28.32
N ALA A 208 7.71 -26.85 -28.46
CA ALA A 208 7.96 -26.06 -29.67
C ALA A 208 8.43 -26.94 -30.83
N SER A 209 7.90 -26.74 -32.04
CA SER A 209 8.37 -27.40 -33.25
C SER A 209 9.81 -27.03 -33.57
N ASP A 210 10.58 -27.92 -34.26
CA ASP A 210 12.01 -27.77 -34.48
C ASP A 210 12.41 -26.50 -35.24
N VAL A 211 11.56 -26.02 -36.15
CA VAL A 211 11.75 -24.74 -36.88
C VAL A 211 11.73 -23.54 -35.89
N LYS A 212 10.91 -23.58 -34.85
CA LYS A 212 10.84 -22.53 -33.83
C LYS A 212 11.98 -22.63 -32.82
N LYS A 213 12.56 -23.81 -32.61
CA LYS A 213 13.67 -24.00 -31.66
C LYS A 213 14.92 -23.23 -32.05
N THR A 214 15.28 -23.21 -33.35
CA THR A 214 16.49 -22.55 -33.84
C THR A 214 16.37 -21.01 -33.82
N GLN A 215 15.21 -20.46 -34.12
CA GLN A 215 14.94 -19.02 -34.03
C GLN A 215 14.87 -18.55 -32.58
N ARG A 216 14.34 -19.38 -31.68
CA ARG A 216 14.16 -19.06 -30.26
C ARG A 216 15.47 -19.04 -29.48
N ARG A 217 16.42 -19.95 -29.81
CA ARG A 217 17.76 -19.95 -29.21
C ARG A 217 18.53 -18.67 -29.51
N LYS A 218 18.39 -18.12 -30.71
CA LYS A 218 18.95 -16.80 -31.09
C LYS A 218 18.23 -15.63 -30.43
N ARG A 219 16.90 -15.74 -30.19
CA ARG A 219 16.12 -14.72 -29.49
C ARG A 219 16.36 -14.70 -27.97
N SER A 220 16.52 -15.87 -27.33
CA SER A 220 16.78 -15.94 -25.90
C SER A 220 18.14 -15.35 -25.52
N LEU A 221 19.19 -15.59 -26.31
CA LEU A 221 20.50 -14.95 -26.13
C LEU A 221 20.44 -13.43 -26.33
N LYS A 222 19.64 -12.94 -27.29
CA LYS A 222 19.41 -11.51 -27.45
C LYS A 222 18.58 -10.92 -26.28
N ALA A 223 17.57 -11.65 -25.78
CA ALA A 223 16.76 -11.21 -24.63
C ALA A 223 17.59 -11.13 -23.34
N VAL A 224 18.45 -12.10 -23.06
CA VAL A 224 19.40 -12.04 -21.94
C VAL A 224 20.36 -10.86 -22.10
N GLY A 225 20.89 -10.64 -23.33
CA GLY A 225 21.70 -9.45 -23.65
C GLY A 225 20.93 -8.14 -23.40
N TRP A 226 19.65 -8.06 -23.79
CA TRP A 226 18.80 -6.89 -23.53
C TRP A 226 18.54 -6.67 -22.03
N VAL A 227 18.25 -7.72 -21.26
CA VAL A 227 18.07 -7.63 -19.79
C VAL A 227 19.34 -7.15 -19.12
N VAL A 228 20.50 -7.69 -19.49
CA VAL A 228 21.81 -7.23 -18.98
C VAL A 228 22.06 -5.76 -19.38
N THR A 229 21.74 -5.38 -20.62
CA THR A 229 21.88 -3.99 -21.08
C THR A 229 20.94 -3.04 -20.33
N VAL A 230 19.69 -3.44 -20.06
CA VAL A 230 18.73 -2.63 -19.29
C VAL A 230 19.19 -2.49 -17.83
N ILE A 231 19.74 -3.56 -17.22
CA ILE A 231 20.31 -3.51 -15.87
C ILE A 231 21.54 -2.58 -15.85
N LEU A 232 22.41 -2.67 -16.84
CA LEU A 232 23.60 -1.82 -16.92
C LEU A 232 23.23 -0.36 -17.20
N LEU A 233 22.27 -0.10 -18.11
CA LEU A 233 21.76 1.25 -18.36
C LEU A 233 20.97 1.81 -17.16
N GLY A 234 20.18 0.99 -16.48
CA GLY A 234 19.50 1.36 -15.24
C GLY A 234 20.49 1.67 -14.12
N GLY A 235 21.55 0.88 -13.99
CA GLY A 235 22.64 1.14 -13.05
C GLY A 235 23.42 2.42 -13.40
N ALA A 236 23.72 2.64 -14.67
CA ALA A 236 24.38 3.87 -15.14
C ALA A 236 23.47 5.11 -14.97
N ALA A 237 22.17 4.99 -15.27
CA ALA A 237 21.19 6.04 -15.04
C ALA A 237 21.02 6.35 -13.54
N TYR A 238 21.03 5.33 -12.68
CA TYR A 238 21.02 5.48 -11.22
C TYR A 238 22.28 6.20 -10.71
N LEU A 239 23.46 5.83 -11.23
CA LEU A 239 24.72 6.52 -10.86
C LEU A 239 24.75 7.95 -11.36
N ALA A 240 24.25 8.21 -12.57
CA ALA A 240 24.12 9.57 -13.12
C ALA A 240 23.10 10.40 -12.30
N TRP A 241 21.95 9.83 -11.99
CA TRP A 241 20.93 10.45 -11.15
C TRP A 241 21.45 10.74 -9.73
N ARG A 242 22.17 9.79 -9.12
CA ARG A 242 22.84 9.97 -7.83
C ARG A 242 23.83 11.15 -7.85
N ASN A 243 24.58 11.33 -8.95
CA ASN A 243 25.50 12.44 -9.09
C ASN A 243 24.77 13.77 -9.30
N VAL A 244 23.60 13.77 -9.97
CA VAL A 244 22.77 14.97 -10.17
C VAL A 244 22.06 15.37 -8.86
N VAL A 245 21.58 14.40 -8.09
CA VAL A 245 20.92 14.65 -6.78
C VAL A 245 21.90 15.12 -5.72
N ASN A 246 23.17 14.66 -5.77
CA ASN A 246 24.22 15.08 -4.85
C ASN A 246 24.98 16.35 -5.33
N SER A 247 24.63 16.92 -6.47
CA SER A 247 25.17 18.23 -6.86
C SER A 247 24.48 19.32 -6.04
N PRO A 248 25.22 20.23 -5.41
CA PRO A 248 24.60 21.37 -4.74
C PRO A 248 23.80 22.14 -5.77
N SER A 249 22.50 22.30 -5.52
CA SER A 249 21.61 23.10 -6.37
C SER A 249 22.21 24.49 -6.54
N PRO A 250 22.25 25.07 -7.76
CA PRO A 250 22.65 26.45 -7.91
C PRO A 250 21.76 27.34 -7.06
N PRO A 251 22.29 28.45 -6.49
CA PRO A 251 21.46 29.33 -5.68
C PRO A 251 20.29 29.82 -6.55
N ALA A 252 19.08 29.61 -6.02
CA ALA A 252 17.86 30.08 -6.67
C ALA A 252 17.97 31.57 -6.95
N SER A 253 17.95 31.93 -8.24
CA SER A 253 17.91 33.32 -8.67
C SER A 253 16.67 33.98 -8.07
N SER A 254 16.93 35.10 -7.42
CA SER A 254 15.98 36.04 -6.86
C SER A 254 14.89 36.42 -7.85
N ALA A 255 13.65 35.96 -7.61
CA ALA A 255 12.37 36.59 -7.89
C ALA A 255 11.22 35.59 -7.72
N THR A 256 10.94 35.18 -6.49
CA THR A 256 9.64 34.60 -6.14
C THR A 256 9.30 35.02 -4.72
N ALA A 257 8.81 36.27 -4.61
CA ALA A 257 8.17 36.76 -3.41
C ALA A 257 6.97 35.84 -3.09
N SER A 258 6.98 35.29 -1.87
CA SER A 258 5.83 34.72 -1.18
C SER A 258 5.22 33.41 -1.70
N ARG A 259 5.97 32.47 -2.24
CA ARG A 259 5.45 31.10 -2.45
C ARG A 259 5.84 30.23 -1.24
N ILE A 260 4.84 29.50 -0.69
CA ILE A 260 5.00 28.49 0.36
C ILE A 260 4.49 27.14 -0.16
N VAL A 261 5.26 26.10 0.04
CA VAL A 261 4.84 24.70 -0.26
C VAL A 261 4.41 24.04 1.05
N VAL A 262 3.13 23.70 1.15
CA VAL A 262 2.56 23.02 2.32
C VAL A 262 2.42 21.54 2.03
N GLY A 263 2.99 20.69 2.89
CA GLY A 263 2.87 19.24 2.84
C GLY A 263 1.80 18.69 3.78
N SER A 264 1.37 17.45 3.56
CA SER A 264 0.63 16.66 4.54
C SER A 264 1.00 15.18 4.48
N LYS A 265 0.73 14.45 5.56
CA LYS A 265 0.72 12.98 5.55
C LYS A 265 -0.52 12.46 4.83
N ASP A 266 -0.54 11.14 4.57
CA ASP A 266 -1.55 10.42 3.79
C ASP A 266 -2.81 10.01 4.59
N PHE A 267 -3.28 10.88 5.48
CA PHE A 267 -4.53 10.68 6.21
C PHE A 267 -5.30 12.02 6.38
N THR A 268 -6.59 11.91 6.52
CA THR A 268 -7.55 13.02 6.45
C THR A 268 -7.22 14.20 7.36
N GLU A 269 -6.91 13.96 8.62
CA GLU A 269 -6.58 15.01 9.57
C GLU A 269 -5.36 15.83 9.17
N SER A 270 -4.29 15.15 8.76
CA SER A 270 -3.06 15.84 8.32
C SER A 270 -3.34 16.72 7.10
N ALA A 271 -4.17 16.24 6.18
CA ALA A 271 -4.56 17.00 5.00
C ALA A 271 -5.47 18.19 5.37
N ILE A 272 -6.41 18.02 6.31
CA ILE A 272 -7.26 19.12 6.83
C ILE A 272 -6.39 20.20 7.49
N LEU A 273 -5.45 19.82 8.36
CA LEU A 273 -4.53 20.78 8.98
C LEU A 273 -3.69 21.53 7.95
N ALA A 274 -3.16 20.82 6.96
CA ALA A 274 -2.42 21.42 5.85
C ALA A 274 -3.30 22.39 5.03
N GLU A 275 -4.58 22.05 4.83
CA GLU A 275 -5.52 22.94 4.15
C GLU A 275 -5.90 24.17 4.98
N ILE A 276 -6.03 24.03 6.32
CA ILE A 276 -6.28 25.16 7.23
C ILE A 276 -5.18 26.20 7.09
N ILE A 277 -3.92 25.78 7.23
CA ILE A 277 -2.81 26.74 7.13
C ILE A 277 -2.67 27.31 5.72
N SER A 278 -2.97 26.51 4.69
CA SER A 278 -2.95 26.95 3.28
C SER A 278 -3.95 28.09 3.04
N GLN A 279 -5.20 27.92 3.43
CA GLN A 279 -6.23 28.94 3.24
C GLN A 279 -5.97 30.20 4.08
N LEU A 280 -5.44 30.05 5.29
CA LEU A 280 -5.08 31.19 6.14
C LEU A 280 -3.89 32.01 5.57
N LEU A 281 -2.95 31.37 4.90
CA LEU A 281 -1.85 32.04 4.19
C LEU A 281 -2.34 32.72 2.91
N GLU A 282 -3.20 32.03 2.12
CA GLU A 282 -3.80 32.59 0.92
C GLU A 282 -4.64 33.84 1.23
N ALA A 283 -5.39 33.83 2.33
CA ALA A 283 -6.14 34.99 2.80
C ALA A 283 -5.23 36.22 3.13
N ARG A 284 -3.92 35.99 3.31
CA ARG A 284 -2.91 37.02 3.50
C ARG A 284 -2.10 37.34 2.24
N GLY A 285 -2.53 36.85 1.08
CA GLY A 285 -1.87 37.10 -0.19
C GLY A 285 -0.61 36.27 -0.45
N VAL A 286 -0.37 35.22 0.34
CA VAL A 286 0.72 34.27 0.09
C VAL A 286 0.29 33.24 -0.96
N SER A 287 1.13 33.04 -1.97
CA SER A 287 0.89 31.94 -2.94
C SER A 287 1.22 30.59 -2.29
N VAL A 288 0.27 29.68 -2.24
CA VAL A 288 0.45 28.36 -1.61
C VAL A 288 0.40 27.24 -2.64
N GLU A 289 1.41 26.39 -2.63
CA GLU A 289 1.39 25.11 -3.33
C GLU A 289 1.08 24.00 -2.34
N ARG A 290 0.10 23.16 -2.69
CA ARG A 290 -0.33 22.02 -1.89
C ARG A 290 0.34 20.75 -2.38
N ASN A 291 1.11 20.11 -1.50
CA ASN A 291 1.76 18.82 -1.74
C ASN A 291 1.28 17.83 -0.67
N PHE A 292 0.02 17.42 -0.79
CA PHE A 292 -0.70 16.66 0.23
C PHE A 292 -0.61 15.14 0.01
N GLU A 293 -1.03 14.38 1.02
CA GLU A 293 -1.15 12.93 1.00
C GLU A 293 0.17 12.19 0.75
N LEU A 294 1.25 12.70 1.34
CA LEU A 294 2.57 12.08 1.26
C LEU A 294 2.71 10.98 2.32
N GLY A 295 3.05 9.77 1.88
CA GLY A 295 3.17 8.61 2.77
C GLY A 295 4.35 8.67 3.74
N GLY A 296 4.20 8.09 4.93
CA GLY A 296 5.26 7.89 5.91
C GLY A 296 6.02 9.15 6.31
N ASN A 297 7.34 9.14 6.17
CA ASN A 297 8.22 10.26 6.52
C ASN A 297 8.50 11.23 5.35
N LEU A 298 7.85 11.05 4.18
CA LEU A 298 8.03 11.94 3.02
C LEU A 298 7.87 13.42 3.32
N PRO A 299 6.87 13.87 4.11
CA PRO A 299 6.77 15.29 4.44
C PRO A 299 8.01 15.79 5.17
N HIS A 300 8.56 14.98 6.11
CA HIS A 300 9.76 15.33 6.85
C HIS A 300 11.00 15.39 5.96
N ASP A 301 11.21 14.38 5.12
CA ASP A 301 12.34 14.36 4.18
C ASP A 301 12.23 15.49 3.14
N GLY A 302 11.00 15.79 2.69
CA GLY A 302 10.71 16.90 1.81
C GLY A 302 11.03 18.26 2.45
N LEU A 303 10.76 18.40 3.76
CA LEU A 303 11.09 19.58 4.55
C LEU A 303 12.62 19.76 4.65
N LEU A 304 13.36 18.68 4.97
CA LEU A 304 14.83 18.70 5.03
C LEU A 304 15.47 18.97 3.66
N ALA A 305 14.88 18.44 2.59
CA ALA A 305 15.33 18.65 1.22
C ALA A 305 14.92 20.02 0.63
N GLY A 306 14.17 20.85 1.37
CA GLY A 306 13.69 22.14 0.89
C GLY A 306 12.64 22.06 -0.22
N LYS A 307 11.94 20.90 -0.34
CA LYS A 307 10.82 20.68 -1.27
C LYS A 307 9.47 21.06 -0.66
N ILE A 308 9.39 21.10 0.65
CA ILE A 308 8.25 21.49 1.46
C ILE A 308 8.73 22.57 2.42
N ASP A 309 7.92 23.59 2.68
CA ASP A 309 8.22 24.66 3.61
C ASP A 309 7.69 24.39 5.02
N LEU A 310 6.54 23.73 5.11
CA LEU A 310 5.93 23.29 6.37
C LEU A 310 4.95 22.13 6.16
N TYR A 311 4.70 21.38 7.24
CA TYR A 311 3.64 20.37 7.29
C TYR A 311 3.18 20.13 8.75
N PRO A 312 1.94 19.63 8.98
CA PRO A 312 1.47 19.21 10.29
C PRO A 312 2.09 17.89 10.73
N GLU A 313 2.56 17.83 11.96
CA GLU A 313 3.20 16.68 12.58
C GLU A 313 2.70 16.51 14.02
N TYR A 314 3.10 15.41 14.68
CA TYR A 314 2.75 15.11 16.07
C TYR A 314 4.01 14.95 16.92
N THR A 315 3.98 15.48 18.14
CA THR A 315 5.14 15.50 19.04
C THR A 315 5.66 14.09 19.32
N GLY A 316 4.79 13.12 19.61
CA GLY A 316 5.17 11.73 19.87
C GLY A 316 5.81 11.04 18.64
N THR A 317 5.33 11.33 17.42
CA THR A 317 5.94 10.83 16.19
C THR A 317 7.33 11.42 15.98
N SER A 318 7.46 12.73 16.13
CA SER A 318 8.76 13.41 16.08
C SER A 318 9.75 12.83 17.08
N TYR A 319 9.31 12.59 18.32
CA TYR A 319 10.13 12.10 19.40
C TYR A 319 10.59 10.65 19.20
N THR A 320 9.63 9.74 18.89
CA THR A 320 9.93 8.30 18.83
C THR A 320 10.37 7.83 17.45
N ALA A 321 9.68 8.26 16.37
CA ALA A 321 9.93 7.75 15.03
C ALA A 321 11.07 8.49 14.32
N ILE A 322 11.22 9.81 14.52
CA ILE A 322 12.23 10.63 13.83
C ILE A 322 13.49 10.76 14.69
N LEU A 323 13.37 11.23 15.91
CA LEU A 323 14.51 11.44 16.82
C LEU A 323 15.01 10.13 17.45
N LYS A 324 14.23 9.04 17.38
CA LYS A 324 14.57 7.69 17.87
C LYS A 324 14.74 7.59 19.40
N HIS A 325 14.02 8.41 20.14
CA HIS A 325 13.98 8.32 21.60
C HIS A 325 13.04 7.21 22.07
N SER A 326 13.29 6.69 23.27
CA SER A 326 12.34 5.82 23.96
C SER A 326 11.08 6.59 24.37
N PRO A 327 9.87 6.02 24.23
CA PRO A 327 8.63 6.70 24.59
C PRO A 327 8.61 7.16 26.04
N ILE A 328 8.14 8.39 26.29
CA ILE A 328 7.83 8.96 27.60
C ILE A 328 6.43 9.56 27.58
N THR A 329 5.81 9.71 28.74
CA THR A 329 4.38 10.07 28.87
C THR A 329 4.14 11.53 29.27
N ASP A 330 5.19 12.32 29.62
CA ASP A 330 5.03 13.71 29.96
C ASP A 330 5.01 14.61 28.71
N PRO A 331 3.86 15.23 28.35
CA PRO A 331 3.71 16.01 27.12
C PRO A 331 4.70 17.19 27.02
N ARG A 332 4.91 17.87 28.15
CA ARG A 332 5.78 19.04 28.17
C ARG A 332 7.23 18.69 27.89
N THR A 333 7.72 17.61 28.51
CA THR A 333 9.08 17.12 28.26
C THR A 333 9.26 16.68 26.81
N VAL A 334 8.27 15.97 26.24
CA VAL A 334 8.30 15.54 24.81
C VAL A 334 8.36 16.78 23.91
N TYR A 335 7.46 17.74 24.10
CA TYR A 335 7.42 18.96 23.29
C TYR A 335 8.72 19.77 23.39
N ASP A 336 9.22 20.03 24.60
CA ASP A 336 10.43 20.85 24.81
C ASP A 336 11.66 20.19 24.19
N GLN A 337 11.80 18.86 24.29
CA GLN A 337 12.90 18.11 23.65
C GLN A 337 12.79 18.12 22.12
N VAL A 338 11.60 17.86 21.57
CA VAL A 338 11.37 17.91 20.13
C VAL A 338 11.71 19.30 19.61
N LYS A 339 11.18 20.36 20.23
CA LYS A 339 11.44 21.75 19.83
C LYS A 339 12.93 22.08 19.81
N LYS A 340 13.64 21.68 20.87
CA LYS A 340 15.09 21.90 20.98
C LYS A 340 15.88 21.15 19.91
N GLU A 341 15.68 19.83 19.80
CA GLU A 341 16.46 19.01 18.88
C GLU A 341 16.16 19.30 17.41
N TYR A 342 14.92 19.67 17.07
CA TYR A 342 14.58 20.08 15.71
C TYR A 342 15.27 21.39 15.31
N ALA A 343 15.37 22.33 16.23
CA ALA A 343 16.12 23.55 15.99
C ALA A 343 17.64 23.30 15.82
N GLU A 344 18.22 22.48 16.71
CA GLU A 344 19.67 22.21 16.73
C GLU A 344 20.12 21.28 15.60
N ARG A 345 19.37 20.24 15.28
CA ARG A 345 19.80 19.18 14.34
C ARG A 345 19.35 19.44 12.91
N PHE A 346 18.18 20.04 12.73
CA PHE A 346 17.54 20.17 11.44
C PHE A 346 17.32 21.62 10.99
N ASN A 347 17.56 22.61 11.85
CA ASN A 347 17.25 24.04 11.61
C ASN A 347 15.76 24.23 11.25
N LEU A 348 14.88 23.55 12.00
CA LEU A 348 13.43 23.60 11.84
C LEU A 348 12.78 24.22 13.08
N VAL A 349 11.65 24.88 12.87
CA VAL A 349 10.80 25.45 13.90
C VAL A 349 9.65 24.51 14.16
N VAL A 350 9.40 24.18 15.42
CA VAL A 350 8.20 23.49 15.90
C VAL A 350 7.23 24.54 16.41
N SER A 351 6.01 24.59 15.89
CA SER A 351 4.99 25.54 16.38
C SER A 351 4.57 25.21 17.82
N GLU A 352 3.87 26.14 18.48
CA GLU A 352 3.12 25.78 19.68
C GLU A 352 2.08 24.70 19.35
N PRO A 353 1.68 23.85 20.32
CA PRO A 353 0.63 22.85 20.14
C PRO A 353 -0.67 23.48 19.67
N LEU A 354 -1.38 22.79 18.78
CA LEU A 354 -2.64 23.27 18.19
C LEU A 354 -3.83 23.21 19.14
N GLY A 355 -3.73 22.45 20.26
CA GLY A 355 -4.76 22.34 21.28
C GLY A 355 -5.47 20.98 21.32
N PHE A 356 -5.01 20.02 20.56
CA PHE A 356 -5.49 18.63 20.60
C PHE A 356 -4.34 17.64 20.38
N GLU A 357 -4.59 16.40 20.69
CA GLU A 357 -3.68 15.29 20.39
C GLU A 357 -4.39 14.21 19.56
N ASN A 358 -3.61 13.51 18.75
CA ASN A 358 -4.06 12.36 17.99
C ASN A 358 -3.18 11.15 18.30
N THR A 359 -3.53 10.47 19.40
CA THR A 359 -2.84 9.26 19.85
C THR A 359 -3.33 8.02 19.12
N PHE A 360 -2.59 6.92 19.25
CA PHE A 360 -3.12 5.61 18.85
C PHE A 360 -4.36 5.26 19.69
N ALA A 361 -5.46 4.98 19.00
CA ALA A 361 -6.70 4.53 19.59
C ALA A 361 -6.85 3.02 19.41
N ILE A 362 -6.91 2.28 20.51
CA ILE A 362 -7.25 0.86 20.47
C ILE A 362 -8.76 0.73 20.42
N LEU A 363 -9.25 0.14 19.34
CA LEU A 363 -10.67 0.13 19.00
C LEU A 363 -11.22 -1.29 18.94
N VAL A 364 -12.43 -1.44 19.45
CA VAL A 364 -13.28 -2.64 19.34
C VAL A 364 -14.65 -2.23 18.81
N ARG A 365 -15.46 -3.19 18.36
CA ARG A 365 -16.87 -2.89 18.02
C ARG A 365 -17.63 -2.42 19.27
N GLY A 366 -18.46 -1.38 19.14
CA GLY A 366 -19.29 -0.88 20.24
C GLY A 366 -20.24 -1.95 20.79
N SER A 367 -20.78 -2.81 19.95
CA SER A 367 -21.59 -3.97 20.36
C SER A 367 -20.79 -4.93 21.27
N GLU A 368 -19.52 -5.21 20.95
CA GLU A 368 -18.64 -6.07 21.75
C GLU A 368 -18.26 -5.41 23.07
N SER A 369 -17.91 -4.11 23.04
CA SER A 369 -17.65 -3.33 24.27
C SER A 369 -18.83 -3.40 25.23
N ARG A 370 -20.05 -3.17 24.73
CA ARG A 370 -21.27 -3.26 25.56
C ARG A 370 -21.53 -4.67 26.07
N ARG A 371 -21.36 -5.70 25.22
CA ARG A 371 -21.58 -7.11 25.57
C ARG A 371 -20.60 -7.62 26.65
N LEU A 372 -19.33 -7.28 26.49
CA LEU A 372 -18.23 -7.75 27.35
C LEU A 372 -17.90 -6.75 28.47
N LYS A 373 -18.57 -5.58 28.49
CA LYS A 373 -18.35 -4.48 29.45
C LYS A 373 -16.92 -3.95 29.43
N LEU A 374 -16.31 -3.91 28.22
CA LEU A 374 -14.95 -3.42 28.03
C LEU A 374 -14.93 -1.90 28.16
N LYS A 375 -13.97 -1.38 28.91
CA LYS A 375 -13.69 0.05 29.06
C LYS A 375 -12.25 0.39 28.77
N THR A 376 -11.32 -0.45 29.23
CA THR A 376 -9.89 -0.23 29.15
C THR A 376 -9.23 -1.25 28.21
N ILE A 377 -8.00 -0.96 27.81
CA ILE A 377 -7.20 -1.90 27.02
C ILE A 377 -6.92 -3.17 27.83
N SER A 378 -6.64 -3.05 29.13
CA SER A 378 -6.41 -4.21 30.00
C SER A 378 -7.60 -5.16 30.08
N ASP A 379 -8.84 -4.68 29.91
CA ASP A 379 -10.04 -5.52 29.90
C ASP A 379 -10.06 -6.52 28.71
N THR A 380 -9.26 -6.29 27.67
CA THR A 380 -9.22 -7.17 26.50
C THR A 380 -8.35 -8.41 26.70
N ALA A 381 -7.44 -8.40 27.67
CA ALA A 381 -6.45 -9.46 27.87
C ALA A 381 -7.08 -10.89 28.03
N PRO A 382 -8.21 -11.10 28.71
CA PRO A 382 -8.84 -12.42 28.80
C PRO A 382 -9.43 -12.92 27.48
N TYR A 383 -9.73 -12.01 26.54
CA TYR A 383 -10.37 -12.32 25.26
C TYR A 383 -9.37 -12.43 24.12
N ALA A 384 -8.25 -11.74 24.20
CA ALA A 384 -7.21 -11.68 23.18
C ALA A 384 -6.78 -13.06 22.61
N PRO A 385 -6.67 -14.15 23.41
CA PRO A 385 -6.30 -15.46 22.88
C PRO A 385 -7.30 -16.07 21.88
N LYS A 386 -8.50 -15.51 21.80
CA LYS A 386 -9.54 -15.94 20.84
C LYS A 386 -9.80 -14.90 19.75
N TRP A 387 -9.20 -13.73 19.87
CA TRP A 387 -9.43 -12.59 18.99
C TRP A 387 -8.41 -12.51 17.86
N HIS A 388 -8.87 -12.02 16.73
CA HIS A 388 -8.04 -11.64 15.60
C HIS A 388 -7.82 -10.14 15.63
N ALA A 389 -6.56 -9.72 15.57
CA ALA A 389 -6.22 -8.31 15.50
C ALA A 389 -5.81 -7.92 14.07
N GLY A 390 -6.10 -6.66 13.71
CA GLY A 390 -5.69 -6.07 12.43
C GLY A 390 -5.08 -4.69 12.65
N PHE A 391 -3.87 -4.46 12.14
CA PHE A 391 -3.15 -3.21 12.37
C PHE A 391 -2.63 -2.60 11.08
N GLY A 392 -2.53 -1.27 11.09
CA GLY A 392 -1.81 -0.54 10.07
C GLY A 392 -0.30 -0.80 10.14
N GLN A 393 0.38 -0.63 9.00
CA GLN A 393 1.81 -0.92 8.87
C GLN A 393 2.67 -0.10 9.85
N ASP A 394 2.31 1.17 10.08
CA ASP A 394 3.02 2.02 11.04
C ASP A 394 2.94 1.45 12.46
N PHE A 395 1.74 1.04 12.90
CA PHE A 395 1.56 0.46 14.22
C PHE A 395 2.30 -0.88 14.38
N MET A 396 2.37 -1.68 13.31
CA MET A 396 3.12 -2.94 13.32
C MET A 396 4.63 -2.77 13.46
N SER A 397 5.19 -1.67 12.94
CA SER A 397 6.64 -1.49 12.78
C SER A 397 7.28 -0.55 13.80
N ARG A 398 6.51 0.34 14.43
CA ARG A 398 7.04 1.36 15.36
C ARG A 398 7.35 0.77 16.73
N ALA A 399 8.35 1.34 17.41
CA ALA A 399 8.72 0.95 18.78
C ALA A 399 7.60 1.20 19.80
N ASP A 400 6.80 2.26 19.60
CA ASP A 400 5.61 2.61 20.36
C ASP A 400 4.32 1.95 19.82
N GLY A 401 4.46 1.05 18.85
CA GLY A 401 3.39 0.28 18.24
C GLY A 401 3.23 -1.14 18.80
N TYR A 402 2.82 -2.09 17.94
CA TYR A 402 2.37 -3.43 18.33
C TYR A 402 3.33 -4.22 19.22
N PRO A 403 4.64 -4.36 18.94
CA PRO A 403 5.53 -5.19 19.75
C PRO A 403 5.61 -4.71 21.21
N GLY A 404 5.74 -3.41 21.42
CA GLY A 404 5.76 -2.80 22.74
C GLY A 404 4.39 -2.84 23.43
N PHE A 405 3.33 -2.50 22.68
CA PHE A 405 1.95 -2.53 23.11
C PHE A 405 1.51 -3.92 23.60
N ALA A 406 1.72 -4.96 22.79
CA ALA A 406 1.36 -6.32 23.15
C ALA A 406 2.07 -6.79 24.43
N LYS A 407 3.35 -6.44 24.58
CA LYS A 407 4.13 -6.73 25.79
C LYS A 407 3.61 -5.95 27.00
N ALA A 408 3.33 -4.66 26.86
CA ALA A 408 2.87 -3.79 27.95
C ALA A 408 1.53 -4.25 28.52
N TYR A 409 0.61 -4.70 27.67
CA TYR A 409 -0.72 -5.18 28.06
C TYR A 409 -0.83 -6.69 28.23
N GLY A 410 0.24 -7.45 27.94
CA GLY A 410 0.24 -8.93 28.00
C GLY A 410 -0.69 -9.57 26.98
N LEU A 411 -0.92 -8.92 25.85
CA LEU A 411 -1.84 -9.39 24.81
C LEU A 411 -1.19 -10.46 23.94
N LYS A 412 -1.88 -11.59 23.81
CA LYS A 412 -1.55 -12.66 22.88
C LYS A 412 -2.79 -12.97 22.07
N PHE A 413 -2.78 -12.64 20.79
CA PHE A 413 -3.90 -12.89 19.90
C PHE A 413 -3.93 -14.34 19.41
N ALA A 414 -5.08 -14.76 18.86
CA ALA A 414 -5.28 -16.12 18.32
C ALA A 414 -4.28 -16.46 17.21
N GLU A 415 -3.93 -15.47 16.40
CA GLU A 415 -2.98 -15.55 15.30
C GLU A 415 -2.08 -14.30 15.31
N GLN A 416 -1.02 -14.31 14.50
CA GLN A 416 -0.24 -13.10 14.21
C GLN A 416 -1.18 -12.01 13.67
N PRO A 417 -1.16 -10.79 14.22
CA PRO A 417 -2.01 -9.72 13.72
C PRO A 417 -1.86 -9.48 12.22
N ARG A 418 -2.97 -9.22 11.54
CA ARG A 418 -2.98 -8.96 10.10
C ARG A 418 -2.52 -7.53 9.85
N GLU A 419 -1.47 -7.40 9.04
CA GLU A 419 -0.98 -6.10 8.58
C GLU A 419 -1.73 -5.68 7.32
N MET A 420 -2.32 -4.48 7.30
CA MET A 420 -3.10 -3.97 6.18
C MET A 420 -3.07 -2.45 6.13
N ASP A 421 -3.64 -1.86 5.08
CA ASP A 421 -3.85 -0.41 5.01
C ASP A 421 -4.70 0.08 6.19
N LEU A 422 -4.33 1.22 6.79
CA LEU A 422 -5.01 1.76 7.97
C LEU A 422 -6.51 1.98 7.73
N SER A 423 -6.90 2.45 6.55
CA SER A 423 -8.31 2.67 6.22
C SER A 423 -9.11 1.38 6.16
N LEU A 424 -8.48 0.27 5.81
CA LEU A 424 -9.11 -1.05 5.75
C LEU A 424 -9.27 -1.68 7.14
N THR A 425 -8.47 -1.30 8.14
CA THR A 425 -8.61 -1.83 9.51
C THR A 425 -10.00 -1.52 10.08
N TYR A 426 -10.51 -0.30 9.84
CA TYR A 426 -11.85 0.11 10.29
C TYR A 426 -12.97 -0.73 9.64
N ILE A 427 -12.84 -1.02 8.34
CA ILE A 427 -13.79 -1.88 7.62
C ILE A 427 -13.71 -3.31 8.14
N ALA A 428 -12.49 -3.82 8.38
CA ALA A 428 -12.27 -5.16 8.93
C ALA A 428 -12.91 -5.32 10.32
N LEU A 429 -12.78 -4.30 11.18
CA LEU A 429 -13.38 -4.31 12.52
C LEU A 429 -14.90 -4.25 12.46
N SER A 430 -15.46 -3.31 11.68
CA SER A 430 -16.92 -3.13 11.58
C SER A 430 -17.61 -4.34 10.94
N SER A 431 -16.95 -5.01 9.98
CA SER A 431 -17.47 -6.24 9.35
C SER A 431 -17.20 -7.53 10.13
N GLY A 432 -16.54 -7.46 11.30
CA GLY A 432 -16.26 -8.63 12.14
C GLY A 432 -15.14 -9.54 11.62
N GLN A 433 -14.31 -9.07 10.71
CA GLN A 433 -13.16 -9.83 10.19
C GLN A 433 -11.95 -9.79 11.15
N VAL A 434 -11.91 -8.79 12.00
CA VAL A 434 -11.02 -8.67 13.15
C VAL A 434 -11.82 -8.19 14.37
N ASP A 435 -11.26 -8.36 15.56
CA ASP A 435 -11.92 -8.04 16.82
C ASP A 435 -11.35 -6.80 17.48
N LEU A 436 -10.09 -6.46 17.15
CA LEU A 436 -9.38 -5.32 17.69
C LEU A 436 -8.48 -4.72 16.62
N ILE A 437 -8.44 -3.37 16.60
CA ILE A 437 -7.54 -2.60 15.72
C ILE A 437 -6.84 -1.48 16.52
N ALA A 438 -5.78 -0.94 15.94
CA ALA A 438 -5.25 0.35 16.32
C ALA A 438 -5.59 1.36 15.21
N GLY A 439 -6.20 2.46 15.60
CA GLY A 439 -6.55 3.58 14.74
C GLY A 439 -6.03 4.90 15.30
N ASN A 440 -6.61 6.01 14.86
CA ASN A 440 -6.32 7.36 15.35
C ASN A 440 -7.46 7.83 16.25
N SER A 441 -7.15 8.50 17.38
CA SER A 441 -8.14 8.91 18.38
C SER A 441 -9.11 9.99 17.90
N THR A 442 -8.75 10.72 16.88
CA THR A 442 -9.56 11.79 16.26
C THR A 442 -10.31 11.34 14.99
N GLU A 443 -10.25 10.06 14.67
CA GLU A 443 -10.85 9.50 13.45
C GLU A 443 -12.38 9.61 13.45
N GLY A 444 -12.96 10.27 12.45
CA GLY A 444 -14.40 10.46 12.33
C GLY A 444 -15.21 9.16 12.16
N ARG A 445 -14.60 8.12 11.60
CA ARG A 445 -15.24 6.80 11.40
C ARG A 445 -15.52 6.05 12.71
N ILE A 446 -14.89 6.40 13.83
CA ILE A 446 -15.14 5.78 15.13
C ILE A 446 -16.64 5.88 15.48
N ALA A 447 -17.20 7.08 15.40
CA ALA A 447 -18.63 7.30 15.66
C ALA A 447 -19.52 6.74 14.55
N ALA A 448 -19.14 6.92 13.28
CA ALA A 448 -19.91 6.49 12.13
C ALA A 448 -20.10 4.95 12.04
N LEU A 449 -19.16 4.18 12.54
CA LEU A 449 -19.16 2.71 12.49
C LEU A 449 -19.50 2.05 13.84
N ASP A 450 -20.02 2.79 14.82
CA ASP A 450 -20.27 2.30 16.20
C ASP A 450 -19.05 1.58 16.78
N LEU A 451 -17.87 2.19 16.68
CA LEU A 451 -16.65 1.67 17.28
C LEU A 451 -16.46 2.28 18.66
N PHE A 452 -15.82 1.52 19.56
CA PHE A 452 -15.53 1.96 20.92
C PHE A 452 -14.03 2.06 21.12
N GLN A 453 -13.56 3.23 21.53
CA GLN A 453 -12.17 3.48 21.91
C GLN A 453 -11.96 3.04 23.34
N LEU A 454 -11.02 2.11 23.54
CA LEU A 454 -10.60 1.66 24.86
C LEU A 454 -9.66 2.68 25.51
N GLU A 455 -9.81 2.88 26.81
CA GLU A 455 -8.93 3.73 27.60
C GLU A 455 -7.54 3.08 27.76
N ASP A 456 -6.47 3.86 27.57
CA ASP A 456 -5.09 3.46 27.85
C ASP A 456 -4.81 3.53 29.35
N ASP A 457 -5.29 2.55 30.10
CA ASP A 457 -5.21 2.48 31.57
C ASP A 457 -3.79 2.28 32.13
N ARG A 458 -2.81 1.99 31.25
CA ARG A 458 -1.38 1.89 31.63
C ARG A 458 -0.55 3.07 31.12
N HIS A 459 -1.17 4.03 30.45
CA HIS A 459 -0.49 5.19 29.87
C HIS A 459 0.73 4.77 29.02
N TYR A 460 0.52 3.77 28.15
CA TYR A 460 1.58 3.22 27.32
C TYR A 460 1.97 4.16 26.19
N PHE A 461 0.98 4.80 25.57
CA PHE A 461 1.24 5.66 24.42
C PHE A 461 1.83 7.00 24.85
N PRO A 462 2.89 7.50 24.12
CA PRO A 462 3.38 8.85 24.35
C PRO A 462 2.34 9.88 23.92
N PRO A 463 2.44 11.14 24.38
CA PRO A 463 1.58 12.22 23.92
C PRO A 463 1.84 12.53 22.45
N TYR A 464 0.79 12.78 21.69
CA TYR A 464 0.83 13.12 20.26
C TYR A 464 0.13 14.45 20.00
N GLU A 465 0.62 15.53 20.65
CA GLU A 465 0.09 16.86 20.41
C GLU A 465 0.38 17.29 18.96
N ALA A 466 -0.66 17.80 18.28
CA ALA A 466 -0.52 18.29 16.91
C ALA A 466 0.25 19.59 16.87
N VAL A 467 1.24 19.67 15.99
CA VAL A 467 2.10 20.83 15.76
C VAL A 467 2.33 21.02 14.26
N TYR A 468 2.84 22.19 13.85
CA TYR A 468 3.44 22.35 12.53
C TYR A 468 4.96 22.34 12.67
N LEU A 469 5.60 21.64 11.74
CA LEU A 469 7.04 21.74 11.51
C LEU A 469 7.25 22.67 10.31
N ALA A 470 8.08 23.69 10.47
CA ALA A 470 8.36 24.67 9.44
C ALA A 470 9.85 24.94 9.32
N ARG A 471 10.31 25.26 8.12
CA ARG A 471 11.68 25.68 7.87
C ARG A 471 11.92 27.09 8.42
N THR A 472 13.06 27.30 9.10
CA THR A 472 13.44 28.59 9.64
C THR A 472 13.57 29.68 8.54
N ASP A 473 14.13 29.31 7.38
CA ASP A 473 14.27 30.22 6.23
C ASP A 473 12.92 30.57 5.58
N SER A 474 11.92 29.64 5.62
CA SER A 474 10.58 29.93 5.11
C SER A 474 9.82 30.91 6.00
N ILE A 475 9.97 30.79 7.33
CA ILE A 475 9.42 31.78 8.28
C ILE A 475 10.06 33.15 8.08
N ALA A 476 11.38 33.20 7.89
CA ALA A 476 12.09 34.47 7.63
C ALA A 476 11.66 35.09 6.29
N ARG A 477 11.44 34.28 5.25
CA ARG A 477 11.00 34.72 3.92
C ARG A 477 9.56 35.23 3.90
N VAL A 478 8.67 34.64 4.71
CA VAL A 478 7.23 34.93 4.75
C VAL A 478 6.78 35.15 6.20
N PRO A 479 6.92 36.40 6.73
CA PRO A 479 6.59 36.71 8.14
C PRO A 479 5.16 36.38 8.54
N SER A 480 4.17 36.45 7.61
CA SER A 480 2.79 36.07 7.85
C SER A 480 2.63 34.58 8.22
N LEU A 481 3.63 33.72 7.91
CA LEU A 481 3.62 32.32 8.35
C LEU A 481 3.73 32.22 9.88
N ALA A 482 4.62 32.98 10.49
CA ALA A 482 4.75 33.05 11.96
C ALA A 482 3.47 33.55 12.63
N GLU A 483 2.80 34.57 12.05
CA GLU A 483 1.53 35.07 12.56
C GLU A 483 0.42 34.04 12.49
N VAL A 484 0.32 33.28 11.38
CA VAL A 484 -0.69 32.22 11.21
C VAL A 484 -0.44 31.09 12.18
N LEU A 485 0.81 30.63 12.33
CA LEU A 485 1.18 29.60 13.31
C LEU A 485 0.84 30.05 14.75
N GLY A 486 1.11 31.30 15.10
CA GLY A 486 0.74 31.84 16.41
C GLY A 486 -0.78 31.93 16.65
N LYS A 487 -1.57 32.22 15.61
CA LYS A 487 -3.04 32.23 15.71
C LYS A 487 -3.65 30.85 15.88
N LEU A 488 -3.01 29.81 15.34
CA LEU A 488 -3.46 28.44 15.43
C LEU A 488 -3.07 27.77 16.76
N ALA A 489 -2.15 28.37 17.54
CA ALA A 489 -1.73 27.87 18.84
C ALA A 489 -2.95 27.72 19.78
N HIS A 490 -3.17 26.48 20.28
CA HIS A 490 -4.31 26.10 21.14
C HIS A 490 -5.69 26.45 20.54
N GLY A 491 -5.76 26.65 19.22
CA GLY A 491 -6.96 27.13 18.53
C GLY A 491 -7.94 26.04 18.08
N ILE A 492 -7.59 24.75 18.18
CA ILE A 492 -8.40 23.61 17.71
C ILE A 492 -8.59 22.64 18.87
N SER A 493 -9.85 22.37 19.25
CA SER A 493 -10.13 21.33 20.24
C SER A 493 -10.20 19.93 19.62
N THR A 494 -10.08 18.89 20.45
CA THR A 494 -10.23 17.49 20.01
C THR A 494 -11.60 17.24 19.37
N GLU A 495 -12.66 17.82 19.96
CA GLU A 495 -14.03 17.71 19.43
C GLU A 495 -14.17 18.38 18.07
N GLU A 496 -13.58 19.55 17.91
CA GLU A 496 -13.59 20.26 16.60
C GLU A 496 -12.85 19.44 15.54
N MET A 497 -11.70 18.88 15.87
CA MET A 497 -10.92 18.07 14.93
C MET A 497 -11.68 16.78 14.54
N ARG A 498 -12.30 16.12 15.50
CA ARG A 498 -13.21 14.97 15.23
C ARG A 498 -14.35 15.34 14.32
N ALA A 499 -14.98 16.51 14.54
CA ALA A 499 -16.06 16.99 13.70
C ALA A 499 -15.60 17.27 12.26
N LEU A 500 -14.43 17.89 12.09
CA LEU A 500 -13.84 18.13 10.77
C LEU A 500 -13.53 16.82 10.04
N ASN A 501 -12.91 15.87 10.72
CA ASN A 501 -12.64 14.54 10.18
C ASN A 501 -13.94 13.81 9.79
N TYR A 502 -14.98 13.91 10.62
CA TYR A 502 -16.30 13.30 10.34
C TYR A 502 -16.95 13.88 9.08
N GLU A 503 -16.90 15.20 8.88
CA GLU A 503 -17.45 15.82 7.68
C GLU A 503 -16.79 15.32 6.40
N VAL A 504 -15.47 15.10 6.43
CA VAL A 504 -14.72 14.61 5.27
C VAL A 504 -14.88 13.08 5.12
N ASP A 505 -14.68 12.32 6.19
CA ASP A 505 -14.59 10.84 6.12
C ASP A 505 -15.97 10.17 6.04
N ALA A 506 -16.94 10.63 6.83
CA ALA A 506 -18.27 10.04 6.89
C ALA A 506 -19.25 10.72 5.91
N ASN A 507 -19.32 12.05 5.94
CA ASN A 507 -20.25 12.82 5.10
C ASN A 507 -19.73 13.04 3.67
N LYS A 508 -18.48 12.64 3.36
CA LYS A 508 -17.86 12.72 2.02
C LYS A 508 -17.81 14.13 1.45
N ARG A 509 -17.75 15.14 2.32
CA ARG A 509 -17.64 16.54 1.91
C ARG A 509 -16.21 16.88 1.44
N GLY A 510 -16.11 17.85 0.55
CA GLY A 510 -14.81 18.33 0.07
C GLY A 510 -14.02 18.99 1.19
N GLN A 511 -12.78 18.56 1.40
CA GLN A 511 -11.89 19.05 2.45
C GLN A 511 -11.73 20.57 2.45
N ALA A 512 -11.48 21.17 1.29
CA ALA A 512 -11.31 22.62 1.16
C ALA A 512 -12.58 23.42 1.52
N GLU A 513 -13.77 22.84 1.29
CA GLU A 513 -15.06 23.43 1.66
C GLU A 513 -15.25 23.39 3.18
N VAL A 514 -15.03 22.21 3.79
CA VAL A 514 -15.16 22.01 5.24
C VAL A 514 -14.24 22.96 6.00
N VAL A 515 -12.99 23.07 5.56
CA VAL A 515 -12.00 23.97 6.16
C VAL A 515 -12.42 25.44 6.02
N ARG A 516 -12.91 25.87 4.85
CA ARG A 516 -13.37 27.25 4.63
C ARG A 516 -14.51 27.64 5.55
N GLU A 517 -15.49 26.75 5.76
CA GLU A 517 -16.57 26.97 6.69
C GLU A 517 -16.09 27.06 8.13
N TRP A 518 -15.15 26.21 8.52
CA TRP A 518 -14.57 26.22 9.85
C TRP A 518 -13.79 27.53 10.12
N ILE A 519 -12.94 27.96 9.18
CA ILE A 519 -12.20 29.24 9.26
C ILE A 519 -13.17 30.40 9.46
N LYS A 520 -14.24 30.46 8.65
CA LYS A 520 -15.28 31.50 8.75
C LYS A 520 -15.97 31.49 10.10
N ARG A 521 -16.31 30.31 10.64
CA ARG A 521 -16.99 30.15 11.94
C ARG A 521 -16.07 30.57 13.10
N LYS A 522 -14.77 30.31 12.99
CA LYS A 522 -13.78 30.69 14.01
C LYS A 522 -13.40 32.17 13.96
N GLY A 523 -13.69 32.88 12.87
CA GLY A 523 -13.35 34.29 12.69
C GLY A 523 -11.85 34.52 12.44
N PHE A 524 -11.17 33.56 11.83
CA PHE A 524 -9.77 33.68 11.44
C PHE A 524 -9.55 34.59 10.23
#